data_fbf1a04ee40bcd1fbd5bff74a7c7ae9b
#
_entry.id   fbf1a04ee40bcd1fbd5bff74a7c7ae9b
#
_cell.length_a   1.000
_cell.length_b   1.000
_cell.length_c   1.000
_cell.angle_alpha   90.00
_cell.angle_beta   90.00
_cell.angle_gamma   90.00
#
_symmetry.space_group_name_H-M   'P 1'
#
loop_
_entity.id
_entity.type
_entity.pdbx_description
1 polymer ?
#
loop_
_entity_poly.entity_id
_entity_poly.type
_entity_poly.pdbx_seq_one_letter_code
_entity_poly.pdbx_strand_id
1 'polypeptide(L)'
;MKQFIVKEIPKSNLEISNFEMREVDVPHRSSDEILVKNILLSIDAANRTWMQGRTYRDQVFAGDVMPSYSIAEVVESGHPDFKKGQIVTSDSYWEEFSLVKAKDVNKCPQDIPLSYLLSIFGIAGLTAYHGLFDVGKLQATDTVLVSAAAGSVGIYVGQLAKASGCKVIGIAGNDEKCKEVVDSLGFDGCINYKNGNLLKDIKELCPEGISLYFDNVGGHILEAVLVRMQNGGRIVCCGAISQYESSSPTGPRNVPGFIITKRLKMEGFIVMDFQEKHLEAINHMKALLDEGKIKVVEDIAEGLERAPEALVNLLNGKNFGKSMVRVFPDP
;
A
#
# COMPACT_ATOMS: atom_id res chain seq x y z
N MET A 1 2.91 0.52 28.94
CA MET A 1 3.15 0.74 27.51
C MET A 1 2.04 1.59 26.90
N LYS A 2 2.35 2.32 25.84
CA LYS A 2 1.36 3.09 25.08
C LYS A 2 0.75 2.25 23.96
N GLN A 3 -0.54 2.47 23.68
CA GLN A 3 -1.26 1.87 22.55
C GLN A 3 -2.34 2.82 22.04
N PHE A 4 -2.72 2.68 20.75
CA PHE A 4 -3.84 3.39 20.18
C PHE A 4 -5.03 2.47 19.94
N ILE A 5 -6.15 2.80 20.55
CA ILE A 5 -7.45 2.17 20.25
C ILE A 5 -8.23 3.00 19.25
N VAL A 6 -9.11 2.34 18.51
CA VAL A 6 -10.20 2.99 17.77
C VAL A 6 -11.24 3.44 18.79
N LYS A 7 -11.31 4.74 19.06
CA LYS A 7 -12.27 5.30 20.02
C LYS A 7 -13.69 5.19 19.51
N GLU A 8 -13.87 5.50 18.23
CA GLU A 8 -15.16 5.39 17.53
C GLU A 8 -14.94 5.13 16.04
N ILE A 9 -15.88 4.40 15.43
CA ILE A 9 -15.86 4.18 13.98
C ILE A 9 -16.36 5.44 13.27
N PRO A 10 -15.57 6.06 12.36
CA PRO A 10 -15.99 7.27 11.68
C PRO A 10 -17.16 6.99 10.73
N LYS A 11 -18.17 7.87 10.74
CA LYS A 11 -19.34 7.83 9.85
C LYS A 11 -19.05 8.42 8.46
N SER A 12 -17.99 9.21 8.36
CA SER A 12 -17.49 9.88 7.15
C SER A 12 -15.97 9.83 7.13
N ASN A 13 -15.33 10.96 6.89
CA ASN A 13 -13.87 11.06 6.88
C ASN A 13 -13.27 10.68 8.22
N LEU A 14 -12.14 9.99 8.16
CA LEU A 14 -11.35 9.63 9.33
C LEU A 14 -10.66 10.87 9.89
N GLU A 15 -10.75 11.04 11.21
CA GLU A 15 -10.08 12.12 11.95
C GLU A 15 -9.18 11.54 13.03
N ILE A 16 -8.18 12.31 13.47
CA ILE A 16 -7.30 11.92 14.58
C ILE A 16 -8.11 11.64 15.84
N SER A 17 -9.21 12.37 16.05
CA SER A 17 -10.12 12.22 17.18
C SER A 17 -10.85 10.87 17.26
N ASN A 18 -10.85 10.08 16.16
CA ASN A 18 -11.38 8.72 16.13
C ASN A 18 -10.48 7.71 16.85
N PHE A 19 -9.31 8.14 17.26
CA PHE A 19 -8.35 7.33 18.00
C PHE A 19 -8.13 7.89 19.40
N GLU A 20 -7.76 7.03 20.33
CA GLU A 20 -7.42 7.39 21.70
C GLU A 20 -6.15 6.65 22.11
N MET A 21 -5.16 7.39 22.59
CA MET A 21 -3.97 6.78 23.18
C MET A 21 -4.27 6.36 24.64
N ARG A 22 -3.89 5.13 24.97
CA ARG A 22 -4.00 4.58 26.33
C ARG A 22 -2.65 4.11 26.82
N GLU A 23 -2.46 4.24 28.13
CA GLU A 23 -1.35 3.61 28.84
C GLU A 23 -1.88 2.37 29.56
N VAL A 24 -1.25 1.23 29.32
CA VAL A 24 -1.60 -0.07 29.89
C VAL A 24 -0.33 -0.80 30.33
N ASP A 25 -0.47 -1.83 31.15
CA ASP A 25 0.64 -2.69 31.50
C ASP A 25 1.14 -3.47 30.28
N VAL A 26 2.44 -3.79 30.25
CA VAL A 26 2.98 -4.68 29.21
C VAL A 26 2.36 -6.06 29.42
N PRO A 27 1.76 -6.68 28.38
CA PRO A 27 1.07 -7.95 28.54
C PRO A 27 2.05 -9.07 28.84
N HIS A 28 1.62 -10.02 29.65
CA HIS A 28 2.35 -11.25 29.90
C HIS A 28 2.02 -12.29 28.84
N ARG A 29 3.05 -12.88 28.23
CA ARG A 29 2.85 -13.92 27.22
C ARG A 29 2.35 -15.22 27.79
N SER A 30 1.57 -15.98 27.02
CA SER A 30 1.29 -17.40 27.23
C SER A 30 2.36 -18.28 26.56
N SER A 31 2.24 -19.62 26.68
CA SER A 31 3.24 -20.58 26.17
C SER A 31 3.52 -20.42 24.67
N ASP A 32 2.48 -20.10 23.88
CA ASP A 32 2.52 -20.12 22.41
C ASP A 32 2.66 -18.73 21.78
N GLU A 33 2.84 -17.70 22.62
CA GLU A 33 2.96 -16.31 22.20
C GLU A 33 4.39 -15.82 22.29
N ILE A 34 4.67 -14.82 21.48
CA ILE A 34 5.92 -14.07 21.45
C ILE A 34 5.59 -12.64 21.82
N LEU A 35 6.27 -12.09 22.84
CA LEU A 35 6.23 -10.68 23.15
C LEU A 35 7.26 -9.97 22.26
N VAL A 36 6.79 -9.05 21.44
CA VAL A 36 7.64 -8.25 20.57
C VAL A 36 7.55 -6.77 20.94
N LYS A 37 8.66 -6.05 20.76
CA LYS A 37 8.76 -4.59 20.84
C LYS A 37 8.71 -4.02 19.44
N ASN A 38 7.69 -3.27 19.12
CA ASN A 38 7.48 -2.71 17.78
C ASN A 38 8.48 -1.59 17.47
N ILE A 39 9.31 -1.77 16.46
CA ILE A 39 10.29 -0.78 15.99
C ILE A 39 9.65 0.13 14.95
N LEU A 40 9.02 -0.46 13.93
CA LEU A 40 8.44 0.24 12.81
C LEU A 40 7.05 -0.33 12.48
N LEU A 41 6.05 0.52 12.35
CA LEU A 41 4.68 0.17 11.99
C LEU A 41 4.36 0.59 10.56
N SER A 42 3.69 -0.28 9.83
CA SER A 42 3.14 0.01 8.50
C SER A 42 1.85 0.82 8.63
N ILE A 43 1.73 1.91 7.88
CA ILE A 43 0.48 2.66 7.75
C ILE A 43 -0.06 2.45 6.34
N ASP A 44 -1.28 1.94 6.24
CA ASP A 44 -1.89 1.53 4.98
C ASP A 44 -3.33 2.03 4.85
N ALA A 45 -3.76 2.33 3.62
CA ALA A 45 -5.14 2.71 3.36
C ALA A 45 -6.14 1.62 3.80
N ALA A 46 -5.69 0.37 3.82
CA ALA A 46 -6.46 -0.78 4.30
C ALA A 46 -6.86 -0.65 5.78
N ASN A 47 -6.09 0.05 6.61
CA ASN A 47 -6.49 0.34 8.00
C ASN A 47 -7.89 0.94 8.08
N ARG A 48 -8.25 1.83 7.13
CA ARG A 48 -9.59 2.42 7.06
C ARG A 48 -10.66 1.39 6.68
N THR A 49 -10.37 0.49 5.75
CA THR A 49 -11.34 -0.53 5.30
C THR A 49 -11.64 -1.57 6.38
N TRP A 50 -10.66 -1.89 7.24
CA TRP A 50 -10.85 -2.81 8.36
C TRP A 50 -11.86 -2.30 9.41
N MET A 51 -12.08 -0.98 9.49
CA MET A 51 -13.11 -0.38 10.34
C MET A 51 -14.52 -0.48 9.74
N GLN A 52 -14.63 -0.72 8.43
CA GLN A 52 -15.93 -0.68 7.71
C GLN A 52 -16.62 -2.03 7.65
N GLY A 53 -15.89 -3.12 7.76
CA GLY A 53 -16.43 -4.46 7.67
C GLY A 53 -15.35 -5.53 7.57
N ARG A 54 -15.77 -6.78 7.51
CA ARG A 54 -14.87 -7.91 7.30
C ARG A 54 -14.32 -7.89 5.87
N THR A 55 -13.02 -8.00 5.74
CA THR A 55 -12.30 -8.11 4.47
C THR A 55 -11.51 -9.43 4.48
N TYR A 56 -10.24 -9.43 4.05
CA TYR A 56 -9.29 -10.52 4.28
C TYR A 56 -8.78 -10.56 5.74
N ARG A 57 -9.15 -9.56 6.55
CA ARG A 57 -8.92 -9.45 7.99
C ARG A 57 -10.27 -9.29 8.71
N ASP A 58 -10.33 -9.66 9.97
CA ASP A 58 -11.50 -9.40 10.81
C ASP A 58 -11.71 -7.89 10.98
N GLN A 59 -12.99 -7.52 11.14
CA GLN A 59 -13.36 -6.12 11.33
C GLN A 59 -12.81 -5.57 12.65
N VAL A 60 -12.36 -4.32 12.61
CA VAL A 60 -11.95 -3.54 13.78
C VAL A 60 -13.16 -2.77 14.32
N PHE A 61 -13.40 -2.88 15.61
CA PHE A 61 -14.51 -2.23 16.32
C PHE A 61 -13.99 -1.10 17.22
N ALA A 62 -14.91 -0.27 17.69
CA ALA A 62 -14.61 0.70 18.73
C ALA A 62 -14.15 -0.02 20.02
N GLY A 63 -13.04 0.40 20.58
CA GLY A 63 -12.36 -0.22 21.72
C GLY A 63 -11.21 -1.13 21.35
N ASP A 64 -11.12 -1.61 20.11
CA ASP A 64 -10.01 -2.43 19.64
C ASP A 64 -8.73 -1.61 19.43
N VAL A 65 -7.57 -2.21 19.69
CA VAL A 65 -6.27 -1.65 19.29
C VAL A 65 -6.16 -1.73 17.77
N MET A 66 -5.70 -0.65 17.12
CA MET A 66 -5.58 -0.60 15.67
C MET A 66 -4.51 -1.59 15.17
N PRO A 67 -4.84 -2.57 14.31
CA PRO A 67 -3.87 -3.54 13.81
C PRO A 67 -2.93 -2.94 12.76
N SER A 68 -1.72 -3.53 12.66
CA SER A 68 -0.68 -3.13 11.72
C SER A 68 0.27 -4.28 11.44
N TYR A 69 0.95 -4.25 10.30
CA TYR A 69 2.21 -4.99 10.12
C TYR A 69 3.35 -4.20 10.74
N SER A 70 4.31 -4.90 11.33
CA SER A 70 5.46 -4.27 11.98
C SER A 70 6.78 -4.96 11.69
N ILE A 71 7.85 -4.18 11.89
CA ILE A 71 9.17 -4.69 12.25
C ILE A 71 9.28 -4.59 13.75
N ALA A 72 9.69 -5.67 14.39
CA ALA A 72 9.76 -5.72 15.84
C ALA A 72 10.97 -6.54 16.33
N GLU A 73 11.39 -6.28 17.57
CA GLU A 73 12.38 -7.07 18.29
C GLU A 73 11.69 -8.05 19.24
N VAL A 74 12.09 -9.31 19.21
CA VAL A 74 11.62 -10.33 20.17
C VAL A 74 12.13 -9.99 21.57
N VAL A 75 11.23 -9.69 22.50
CA VAL A 75 11.55 -9.44 23.92
C VAL A 75 11.53 -10.72 24.73
N GLU A 76 10.47 -11.52 24.55
CA GLU A 76 10.28 -12.83 25.17
C GLU A 76 9.63 -13.81 24.18
N SER A 77 10.08 -15.06 24.20
CA SER A 77 9.50 -16.12 23.36
C SER A 77 9.38 -17.42 24.14
N GLY A 78 8.25 -18.11 23.97
CA GLY A 78 8.09 -19.52 24.36
C GLY A 78 8.35 -20.48 23.19
N HIS A 79 8.48 -19.97 21.98
CA HIS A 79 8.68 -20.80 20.77
C HIS A 79 10.18 -21.05 20.50
N PRO A 80 10.61 -22.29 20.20
CA PRO A 80 12.03 -22.63 20.07
C PRO A 80 12.74 -21.91 18.91
N ASP A 81 12.00 -21.52 17.86
CA ASP A 81 12.55 -20.89 16.65
C ASP A 81 12.85 -19.40 16.82
N PHE A 82 12.30 -18.76 17.85
CA PHE A 82 12.45 -17.32 18.06
C PHE A 82 13.19 -17.07 19.39
N LYS A 83 14.23 -16.23 19.32
CA LYS A 83 15.06 -15.89 20.49
C LYS A 83 14.99 -14.39 20.76
N LYS A 84 15.13 -14.01 22.03
CA LYS A 84 15.27 -12.62 22.46
C LYS A 84 16.34 -11.90 21.66
N GLY A 85 16.03 -10.68 21.22
CA GLY A 85 16.89 -9.82 20.40
C GLY A 85 16.81 -10.10 18.91
N GLN A 86 16.07 -11.12 18.44
CA GLN A 86 15.87 -11.32 17.01
C GLN A 86 14.92 -10.27 16.44
N ILE A 87 15.25 -9.78 15.25
CA ILE A 87 14.39 -8.87 14.50
C ILE A 87 13.47 -9.69 13.60
N VAL A 88 12.19 -9.34 13.65
CA VAL A 88 11.11 -10.06 12.97
C VAL A 88 10.14 -9.10 12.31
N THR A 89 9.46 -9.59 11.26
CA THR A 89 8.19 -8.99 10.81
C THR A 89 7.06 -9.71 11.53
N SER A 90 6.05 -8.98 11.93
CA SER A 90 4.88 -9.55 12.57
C SER A 90 3.59 -8.83 12.22
N ASP A 91 2.49 -9.54 12.33
CA ASP A 91 1.16 -8.95 12.38
C ASP A 91 0.91 -8.48 13.81
N SER A 92 0.91 -7.19 14.04
CA SER A 92 0.85 -6.58 15.36
C SER A 92 -0.17 -5.42 15.40
N TYR A 93 0.04 -4.45 16.29
CA TYR A 93 -0.92 -3.38 16.53
C TYR A 93 -0.20 -2.03 16.74
N TRP A 94 -0.94 -0.93 16.72
CA TRP A 94 -0.43 0.39 17.07
C TRP A 94 -0.17 0.50 18.58
N GLU A 95 0.89 -0.14 19.01
CA GLU A 95 1.32 -0.21 20.40
C GLU A 95 2.83 -0.41 20.49
N GLU A 96 3.41 -0.13 21.65
CA GLU A 96 4.85 -0.27 21.88
C GLU A 96 5.30 -1.74 21.93
N PHE A 97 4.47 -2.61 22.54
CA PHE A 97 4.75 -4.04 22.69
C PHE A 97 3.49 -4.82 22.30
N SER A 98 3.65 -5.87 21.48
CA SER A 98 2.56 -6.73 21.03
C SER A 98 2.77 -8.18 21.42
N LEU A 99 1.68 -8.86 21.74
CA LEU A 99 1.66 -10.32 21.79
C LEU A 99 1.27 -10.85 20.42
N VAL A 100 2.12 -11.67 19.82
CA VAL A 100 1.94 -12.24 18.48
C VAL A 100 2.09 -13.75 18.50
N LYS A 101 1.39 -14.45 17.63
CA LYS A 101 1.51 -15.90 17.49
C LYS A 101 2.72 -16.23 16.63
N ALA A 102 3.46 -17.27 16.99
CA ALA A 102 4.67 -17.68 16.26
C ALA A 102 4.45 -17.92 14.75
N LYS A 103 3.25 -18.38 14.36
CA LYS A 103 2.87 -18.58 12.95
C LYS A 103 2.75 -17.29 12.14
N ASP A 104 2.56 -16.15 12.80
CA ASP A 104 2.35 -14.83 12.20
C ASP A 104 3.64 -13.98 12.26
N VAL A 105 4.78 -14.63 12.56
CA VAL A 105 6.10 -13.99 12.74
C VAL A 105 7.11 -14.57 11.75
N ASN A 106 7.85 -13.69 11.05
CA ASN A 106 8.94 -14.10 10.17
C ASN A 106 10.24 -13.43 10.57
N LYS A 107 11.37 -14.17 10.49
CA LYS A 107 12.70 -13.62 10.77
C LYS A 107 13.11 -12.65 9.68
N CYS A 108 13.64 -11.49 10.06
CA CYS A 108 14.18 -10.53 9.11
C CYS A 108 15.59 -10.94 8.64
N PRO A 109 15.90 -10.79 7.34
CA PRO A 109 17.27 -10.83 6.84
C PRO A 109 18.11 -9.73 7.50
N GLN A 110 19.42 -9.99 7.71
CA GLN A 110 20.31 -9.04 8.38
C GLN A 110 20.95 -8.01 7.42
N ASP A 111 20.92 -8.28 6.12
CA ASP A 111 21.60 -7.52 5.06
C ASP A 111 20.68 -6.55 4.32
N ILE A 112 19.47 -6.35 4.82
CA ILE A 112 18.44 -5.48 4.20
C ILE A 112 18.01 -4.42 5.21
N PRO A 113 17.93 -3.12 4.82
CA PRO A 113 17.35 -2.09 5.67
C PRO A 113 15.95 -2.50 6.16
N LEU A 114 15.68 -2.36 7.45
CA LEU A 114 14.46 -2.86 8.06
C LEU A 114 13.19 -2.29 7.41
N SER A 115 13.20 -1.00 7.09
CA SER A 115 12.07 -0.33 6.43
C SER A 115 11.71 -0.95 5.08
N TYR A 116 12.68 -1.50 4.33
CA TYR A 116 12.44 -2.15 3.05
C TYR A 116 11.54 -3.37 3.15
N LEU A 117 11.53 -4.03 4.30
CA LEU A 117 10.66 -5.19 4.57
C LEU A 117 9.19 -4.81 4.79
N LEU A 118 8.88 -3.53 5.04
CA LEU A 118 7.51 -3.00 5.05
C LEU A 118 7.18 -2.20 3.78
N SER A 119 8.18 -1.86 2.96
CA SER A 119 8.01 -1.08 1.73
C SER A 119 8.18 -1.94 0.48
N ILE A 120 9.34 -1.92 -0.16
CA ILE A 120 9.58 -2.60 -1.45
C ILE A 120 9.49 -4.13 -1.35
N PHE A 121 9.98 -4.75 -0.28
CA PHE A 121 9.91 -6.20 -0.07
C PHE A 121 8.73 -6.62 0.81
N GLY A 122 7.92 -5.67 1.24
CA GLY A 122 6.69 -5.87 1.99
C GLY A 122 5.45 -5.85 1.09
N ILE A 123 4.29 -5.68 1.75
CA ILE A 123 2.98 -5.71 1.09
C ILE A 123 2.89 -4.74 -0.08
N ALA A 124 3.46 -3.52 0.02
CA ALA A 124 3.34 -2.51 -1.04
C ALA A 124 4.07 -2.92 -2.33
N GLY A 125 5.33 -3.34 -2.23
CA GLY A 125 6.10 -3.78 -3.41
C GLY A 125 5.59 -5.09 -3.98
N LEU A 126 5.23 -6.07 -3.12
CA LEU A 126 4.64 -7.34 -3.55
C LEU A 126 3.28 -7.12 -4.26
N THR A 127 2.45 -6.21 -3.77
CA THR A 127 1.19 -5.83 -4.43
C THR A 127 1.46 -5.24 -5.82
N ALA A 128 2.42 -4.33 -5.93
CA ALA A 128 2.82 -3.76 -7.22
C ALA A 128 3.32 -4.84 -8.17
N TYR A 129 4.18 -5.73 -7.70
CA TYR A 129 4.76 -6.81 -8.51
C TYR A 129 3.69 -7.77 -9.04
N HIS A 130 2.92 -8.40 -8.14
CA HIS A 130 1.93 -9.39 -8.54
C HIS A 130 0.79 -8.77 -9.35
N GLY A 131 0.38 -7.55 -8.99
CA GLY A 131 -0.62 -6.82 -9.78
C GLY A 131 -0.16 -6.55 -11.21
N LEU A 132 1.12 -6.18 -11.42
CA LEU A 132 1.65 -5.95 -12.76
C LEU A 132 1.89 -7.26 -13.54
N PHE A 133 2.64 -8.20 -12.95
CA PHE A 133 3.17 -9.35 -13.69
C PHE A 133 2.20 -10.54 -13.70
N ASP A 134 1.57 -10.86 -12.57
CA ASP A 134 0.67 -12.02 -12.47
C ASP A 134 -0.75 -11.70 -12.93
N VAL A 135 -1.31 -10.55 -12.57
CA VAL A 135 -2.68 -10.15 -12.92
C VAL A 135 -2.69 -9.35 -14.22
N GLY A 136 -1.92 -8.28 -14.27
CA GLY A 136 -1.84 -7.38 -15.42
C GLY A 136 -1.16 -7.97 -16.65
N LYS A 137 -0.37 -9.05 -16.48
CA LYS A 137 0.40 -9.68 -17.58
C LYS A 137 1.17 -8.64 -18.39
N LEU A 138 1.95 -7.79 -17.66
CA LEU A 138 2.72 -6.70 -18.24
C LEU A 138 3.53 -7.11 -19.47
N GLN A 139 3.52 -6.28 -20.50
CA GLN A 139 4.32 -6.43 -21.71
C GLN A 139 5.13 -5.16 -21.95
N ALA A 140 6.34 -5.28 -22.49
CA ALA A 140 7.24 -4.13 -22.72
C ALA A 140 6.64 -3.06 -23.67
N THR A 141 5.65 -3.43 -24.48
CA THR A 141 4.94 -2.52 -25.39
C THR A 141 3.77 -1.78 -24.75
N ASP A 142 3.50 -2.02 -23.45
CA ASP A 142 2.37 -1.42 -22.79
C ASP A 142 2.53 0.08 -22.58
N THR A 143 1.42 0.79 -22.75
CA THR A 143 1.20 2.11 -22.15
C THR A 143 0.48 1.90 -20.83
N VAL A 144 1.24 2.02 -19.73
CA VAL A 144 0.76 1.82 -18.37
C VAL A 144 0.30 3.15 -17.78
N LEU A 145 -0.93 3.18 -17.29
CA LEU A 145 -1.43 4.28 -16.47
C LEU A 145 -1.57 3.77 -15.03
N VAL A 146 -1.11 4.53 -14.05
CA VAL A 146 -1.24 4.17 -12.64
C VAL A 146 -1.86 5.30 -11.83
N SER A 147 -2.96 5.03 -11.12
CA SER A 147 -3.55 5.99 -10.19
C SER A 147 -2.89 5.91 -8.81
N ALA A 148 -2.94 7.01 -8.05
CA ALA A 148 -2.16 7.21 -6.82
C ALA A 148 -0.66 6.90 -7.04
N ALA A 149 -0.10 7.43 -8.13
CA ALA A 149 1.25 7.15 -8.60
C ALA A 149 2.35 7.50 -7.58
N ALA A 150 2.08 8.46 -6.70
CA ALA A 150 2.97 8.89 -5.62
C ALA A 150 2.73 8.16 -4.28
N GLY A 151 1.81 7.20 -4.25
CA GLY A 151 1.46 6.41 -3.06
C GLY A 151 2.29 5.15 -2.91
N SER A 152 2.10 4.43 -1.81
CA SER A 152 2.89 3.27 -1.40
C SER A 152 3.05 2.18 -2.48
N VAL A 153 1.98 1.84 -3.20
CA VAL A 153 1.98 0.83 -4.27
C VAL A 153 2.34 1.47 -5.61
N GLY A 154 1.77 2.65 -5.90
CA GLY A 154 1.88 3.32 -7.21
C GLY A 154 3.31 3.62 -7.62
N ILE A 155 4.18 4.02 -6.67
CA ILE A 155 5.61 4.27 -6.94
C ILE A 155 6.34 3.03 -7.45
N TYR A 156 6.02 1.85 -6.90
CA TYR A 156 6.65 0.60 -7.34
C TYR A 156 6.04 0.10 -8.64
N VAL A 157 4.73 0.22 -8.83
CA VAL A 157 4.05 -0.10 -10.11
C VAL A 157 4.73 0.62 -11.26
N GLY A 158 4.89 1.94 -11.15
CA GLY A 158 5.46 2.70 -12.24
C GLY A 158 6.94 2.41 -12.49
N GLN A 159 7.75 2.27 -11.45
CA GLN A 159 9.16 1.96 -11.58
C GLN A 159 9.39 0.55 -12.16
N LEU A 160 8.63 -0.45 -11.71
CA LEU A 160 8.68 -1.82 -12.26
C LEU A 160 8.27 -1.84 -13.74
N ALA A 161 7.22 -1.11 -14.11
CA ALA A 161 6.82 -0.98 -15.50
C ALA A 161 7.88 -0.25 -16.35
N LYS A 162 8.52 0.81 -15.82
CA LYS A 162 9.65 1.49 -16.48
C LYS A 162 10.85 0.56 -16.67
N ALA A 163 11.22 -0.18 -15.64
CA ALA A 163 12.31 -1.17 -15.70
C ALA A 163 12.03 -2.27 -16.74
N SER A 164 10.75 -2.54 -17.04
CA SER A 164 10.30 -3.48 -18.06
C SER A 164 10.19 -2.87 -19.48
N GLY A 165 10.53 -1.59 -19.66
CA GLY A 165 10.56 -0.92 -20.97
C GLY A 165 9.24 -0.25 -21.38
N CYS A 166 8.25 -0.18 -20.50
CA CYS A 166 6.94 0.40 -20.79
C CYS A 166 6.96 1.93 -20.83
N LYS A 167 5.98 2.51 -21.54
CA LYS A 167 5.58 3.90 -21.33
C LYS A 167 4.70 3.98 -20.09
N VAL A 168 5.04 4.85 -19.12
CA VAL A 168 4.35 4.94 -17.84
C VAL A 168 3.89 6.35 -17.55
N ILE A 169 2.58 6.50 -17.33
CA ILE A 169 1.95 7.75 -16.92
C ILE A 169 1.36 7.59 -15.53
N GLY A 170 1.64 8.55 -14.65
CA GLY A 170 1.08 8.60 -13.30
C GLY A 170 -0.17 9.47 -13.22
N ILE A 171 -1.00 9.25 -12.19
CA ILE A 171 -2.03 10.19 -11.74
C ILE A 171 -1.78 10.44 -10.27
N ALA A 172 -1.63 11.72 -9.88
CA ALA A 172 -1.39 12.15 -8.50
C ALA A 172 -2.25 13.36 -8.12
N GLY A 173 -2.22 13.77 -6.85
CA GLY A 173 -3.15 14.76 -6.31
C GLY A 173 -2.65 16.19 -6.27
N ASN A 174 -1.42 16.48 -6.73
CA ASN A 174 -0.86 17.83 -6.87
C ASN A 174 0.33 17.83 -7.83
N ASP A 175 0.75 19.04 -8.24
CA ASP A 175 1.82 19.22 -9.23
C ASP A 175 3.19 18.85 -8.68
N GLU A 176 3.45 19.05 -7.38
CA GLU A 176 4.71 18.69 -6.73
C GLU A 176 4.93 17.17 -6.79
N LYS A 177 3.91 16.40 -6.46
CA LYS A 177 3.96 14.92 -6.57
C LYS A 177 4.11 14.46 -8.01
N CYS A 178 3.41 15.11 -8.94
CA CYS A 178 3.56 14.80 -10.37
C CYS A 178 5.00 15.07 -10.83
N LYS A 179 5.58 16.19 -10.43
CA LYS A 179 6.96 16.53 -10.74
C LYS A 179 7.92 15.49 -10.17
N GLU A 180 7.77 15.13 -8.89
CA GLU A 180 8.65 14.18 -8.22
C GLU A 180 8.57 12.77 -8.84
N VAL A 181 7.37 12.31 -9.20
CA VAL A 181 7.17 11.03 -9.88
C VAL A 181 7.89 10.99 -11.24
N VAL A 182 7.90 12.09 -11.98
CA VAL A 182 8.60 12.18 -13.27
C VAL A 182 10.10 12.30 -13.06
N ASP A 183 10.55 13.27 -12.28
CA ASP A 183 11.98 13.64 -12.16
C ASP A 183 12.76 12.59 -11.37
N SER A 184 12.18 12.05 -10.31
CA SER A 184 12.89 11.14 -9.39
C SER A 184 12.65 9.67 -9.66
N LEU A 185 11.46 9.30 -10.16
CA LEU A 185 11.06 7.90 -10.37
C LEU A 185 11.01 7.51 -11.86
N GLY A 186 11.27 8.46 -12.77
CA GLY A 186 11.46 8.20 -14.20
C GLY A 186 10.19 7.88 -14.98
N PHE A 187 9.00 8.29 -14.50
CA PHE A 187 7.78 8.19 -15.28
C PHE A 187 7.84 9.11 -16.49
N ASP A 188 7.17 8.73 -17.58
CA ASP A 188 7.14 9.52 -18.83
C ASP A 188 6.21 10.74 -18.74
N GLY A 189 5.38 10.80 -17.69
CA GLY A 189 4.50 11.92 -17.38
C GLY A 189 3.62 11.64 -16.17
N CYS A 190 3.02 12.68 -15.63
CA CYS A 190 2.06 12.55 -14.52
C CYS A 190 0.96 13.59 -14.64
N ILE A 191 -0.25 13.22 -14.30
CA ILE A 191 -1.46 14.04 -14.35
C ILE A 191 -1.86 14.42 -12.94
N ASN A 192 -1.98 15.72 -12.67
CA ASN A 192 -2.66 16.21 -11.48
C ASN A 192 -4.17 16.19 -11.72
N TYR A 193 -4.86 15.18 -11.18
CA TYR A 193 -6.30 15.02 -11.40
C TYR A 193 -7.17 16.15 -10.81
N LYS A 194 -6.61 16.98 -9.93
CA LYS A 194 -7.31 18.13 -9.33
C LYS A 194 -7.33 19.37 -10.23
N ASN A 195 -6.51 19.41 -11.29
CA ASN A 195 -6.46 20.52 -12.24
C ASN A 195 -7.65 20.56 -13.23
N GLY A 196 -8.59 19.61 -13.13
CA GLY A 196 -9.94 19.75 -13.65
C GLY A 196 -10.21 19.17 -15.04
N ASN A 197 -9.24 18.63 -15.79
CA ASN A 197 -9.51 18.06 -17.12
C ASN A 197 -8.83 16.72 -17.38
N LEU A 198 -9.05 15.78 -16.45
CA LEU A 198 -8.41 14.47 -16.44
C LEU A 198 -8.50 13.73 -17.79
N LEU A 199 -9.68 13.74 -18.44
CA LEU A 199 -9.87 13.04 -19.71
C LEU A 199 -9.04 13.65 -20.86
N LYS A 200 -8.90 14.98 -20.90
CA LYS A 200 -8.06 15.69 -21.86
C LYS A 200 -6.59 15.35 -21.62
N ASP A 201 -6.14 15.43 -20.37
CA ASP A 201 -4.75 15.18 -20.01
C ASP A 201 -4.34 13.73 -20.28
N ILE A 202 -5.23 12.75 -20.02
CA ILE A 202 -5.01 11.36 -20.41
C ILE A 202 -4.90 11.25 -21.94
N LYS A 203 -5.72 11.95 -22.72
CA LYS A 203 -5.66 11.93 -24.18
C LYS A 203 -4.33 12.50 -24.69
N GLU A 204 -3.83 13.55 -24.08
CA GLU A 204 -2.56 14.19 -24.47
C GLU A 204 -1.36 13.30 -24.16
N LEU A 205 -1.30 12.72 -22.97
CA LEU A 205 -0.17 11.87 -22.56
C LEU A 205 -0.25 10.44 -23.07
N CYS A 206 -1.45 9.94 -23.33
CA CYS A 206 -1.71 8.61 -23.92
C CYS A 206 -2.51 8.74 -25.22
N PRO A 207 -1.95 9.32 -26.31
CA PRO A 207 -2.68 9.56 -27.57
C PRO A 207 -3.22 8.27 -28.16
N GLU A 208 -2.48 7.18 -28.14
CA GLU A 208 -2.89 5.86 -28.63
C GLU A 208 -3.81 5.10 -27.65
N GLY A 209 -4.06 5.65 -26.46
CA GLY A 209 -4.83 5.03 -25.39
C GLY A 209 -3.98 4.25 -24.39
N ILE A 210 -4.66 3.58 -23.45
CA ILE A 210 -4.06 2.87 -22.32
C ILE A 210 -4.23 1.36 -22.54
N SER A 211 -3.13 0.59 -22.52
CA SER A 211 -3.19 -0.87 -22.64
C SER A 211 -3.27 -1.57 -21.28
N LEU A 212 -2.67 -0.96 -20.24
CA LEU A 212 -2.73 -1.46 -18.85
C LEU A 212 -3.01 -0.32 -17.87
N TYR A 213 -4.09 -0.43 -17.12
CA TYR A 213 -4.40 0.49 -16.03
C TYR A 213 -4.27 -0.22 -14.69
N PHE A 214 -3.44 0.35 -13.80
CA PHE A 214 -3.32 -0.11 -12.43
C PHE A 214 -4.14 0.82 -11.52
N ASP A 215 -5.28 0.31 -11.06
CA ASP A 215 -6.27 1.09 -10.32
C ASP A 215 -6.12 0.93 -8.80
N ASN A 216 -5.65 2.01 -8.15
CA ASN A 216 -5.61 2.14 -6.70
C ASN A 216 -6.77 3.01 -6.16
N VAL A 217 -7.55 3.65 -7.02
CA VAL A 217 -8.43 4.75 -6.63
C VAL A 217 -9.91 4.51 -6.93
N GLY A 218 -10.23 3.92 -8.08
CA GLY A 218 -11.62 3.75 -8.52
C GLY A 218 -12.30 5.09 -8.88
N GLY A 219 -13.63 5.14 -8.66
CA GLY A 219 -14.41 6.36 -8.76
C GLY A 219 -14.34 7.07 -10.12
N HIS A 220 -14.29 8.40 -10.09
CA HIS A 220 -14.25 9.24 -11.30
C HIS A 220 -12.96 9.07 -12.12
N ILE A 221 -11.86 8.66 -11.48
CA ILE A 221 -10.61 8.40 -12.20
C ILE A 221 -10.79 7.16 -13.09
N LEU A 222 -11.31 6.07 -12.53
CA LEU A 222 -11.63 4.86 -13.31
C LEU A 222 -12.62 5.18 -14.46
N GLU A 223 -13.63 6.03 -14.24
CA GLU A 223 -14.58 6.46 -15.28
C GLU A 223 -13.87 7.14 -16.45
N ALA A 224 -12.97 8.07 -16.19
CA ALA A 224 -12.19 8.74 -17.24
C ALA A 224 -11.26 7.77 -17.98
N VAL A 225 -10.64 6.85 -17.25
CA VAL A 225 -9.71 5.85 -17.80
C VAL A 225 -10.42 4.88 -18.73
N LEU A 226 -11.60 4.37 -18.36
CA LEU A 226 -12.39 3.45 -19.19
C LEU A 226 -12.65 3.99 -20.61
N VAL A 227 -12.88 5.31 -20.72
CA VAL A 227 -13.06 5.98 -22.01
C VAL A 227 -11.80 5.89 -22.89
N ARG A 228 -10.62 5.87 -22.27
CA ARG A 228 -9.32 5.93 -22.95
C ARG A 228 -8.60 4.57 -23.06
N MET A 229 -9.16 3.50 -22.48
CA MET A 229 -8.60 2.15 -22.66
C MET A 229 -8.57 1.73 -24.12
N GLN A 230 -7.50 1.07 -24.53
CA GLN A 230 -7.38 0.40 -25.83
C GLN A 230 -8.29 -0.83 -25.90
N ASN A 231 -8.57 -1.29 -27.11
CA ASN A 231 -9.22 -2.58 -27.32
C ASN A 231 -8.34 -3.72 -26.79
N GLY A 232 -8.91 -4.60 -25.98
CA GLY A 232 -8.17 -5.68 -25.33
C GLY A 232 -7.36 -5.23 -24.11
N GLY A 233 -7.50 -3.96 -23.67
CA GLY A 233 -6.81 -3.42 -22.50
C GLY A 233 -7.14 -4.15 -21.21
N ARG A 234 -6.25 -4.01 -20.23
CA ARG A 234 -6.33 -4.70 -18.93
C ARG A 234 -6.40 -3.68 -17.81
N ILE A 235 -7.27 -3.94 -16.83
CA ILE A 235 -7.46 -3.12 -15.63
C ILE A 235 -7.20 -4.01 -14.43
N VAL A 236 -6.17 -3.68 -13.66
CA VAL A 236 -5.82 -4.33 -12.41
C VAL A 236 -6.45 -3.55 -11.26
N CYS A 237 -7.45 -4.11 -10.62
CA CYS A 237 -8.14 -3.49 -9.49
C CYS A 237 -7.41 -3.85 -8.19
N CYS A 238 -6.58 -2.92 -7.71
CA CYS A 238 -5.81 -3.06 -6.48
C CYS A 238 -6.51 -2.43 -5.28
N GLY A 239 -7.16 -1.28 -5.49
CA GLY A 239 -7.84 -0.55 -4.43
C GLY A 239 -8.87 0.44 -4.96
N ALA A 240 -9.68 0.97 -4.05
CA ALA A 240 -10.71 1.95 -4.35
C ALA A 240 -10.71 3.07 -3.31
N ILE A 241 -9.53 3.69 -3.08
CA ILE A 241 -9.34 4.63 -1.96
C ILE A 241 -10.32 5.81 -1.99
N SER A 242 -10.81 6.21 -3.17
CA SER A 242 -11.83 7.25 -3.31
C SER A 242 -13.18 6.87 -2.68
N GLN A 243 -13.39 5.58 -2.39
CA GLN A 243 -14.63 5.04 -1.83
C GLN A 243 -14.55 4.78 -0.32
N TYR A 244 -13.33 4.77 0.27
CA TYR A 244 -13.13 4.35 1.66
C TYR A 244 -13.70 5.33 2.69
N GLU A 245 -13.90 6.59 2.32
CA GLU A 245 -14.46 7.61 3.19
C GLU A 245 -15.83 8.12 2.73
N SER A 246 -16.39 7.54 1.66
CA SER A 246 -17.64 8.00 1.10
C SER A 246 -18.83 7.27 1.73
N SER A 247 -19.77 8.04 2.29
CA SER A 247 -21.08 7.52 2.72
C SER A 247 -22.00 7.15 1.54
N SER A 248 -21.68 7.66 0.34
CA SER A 248 -22.39 7.39 -0.91
C SER A 248 -21.38 7.15 -2.02
N PRO A 249 -20.82 5.94 -2.10
CA PRO A 249 -19.82 5.61 -3.11
C PRO A 249 -20.35 5.87 -4.51
N THR A 250 -19.57 6.61 -5.30
CA THR A 250 -19.86 6.85 -6.72
C THR A 250 -18.84 6.11 -7.57
N GLY A 251 -19.30 5.50 -8.64
CA GLY A 251 -18.43 4.74 -9.54
C GLY A 251 -18.71 5.04 -11.00
N PRO A 252 -17.89 4.48 -11.90
CA PRO A 252 -18.05 4.68 -13.31
C PRO A 252 -19.38 4.10 -13.79
N ARG A 253 -20.03 4.85 -14.71
CA ARG A 253 -21.26 4.39 -15.37
C ARG A 253 -20.93 3.45 -16.50
N ASN A 254 -21.83 2.51 -16.78
CA ASN A 254 -21.77 1.63 -17.94
C ASN A 254 -20.46 0.81 -18.07
N VAL A 255 -19.89 0.36 -16.95
CA VAL A 255 -18.68 -0.49 -16.95
C VAL A 255 -18.85 -1.71 -17.87
N PRO A 256 -19.97 -2.48 -17.81
CA PRO A 256 -20.18 -3.61 -18.72
C PRO A 256 -20.13 -3.21 -20.20
N GLY A 257 -20.66 -2.04 -20.56
CA GLY A 257 -20.62 -1.52 -21.94
C GLY A 257 -19.20 -1.28 -22.43
N PHE A 258 -18.33 -0.70 -21.61
CA PHE A 258 -16.89 -0.54 -21.93
C PHE A 258 -16.19 -1.90 -22.04
N ILE A 259 -16.44 -2.82 -21.12
CA ILE A 259 -15.86 -4.17 -21.16
C ILE A 259 -16.23 -4.87 -22.46
N ILE A 260 -17.51 -4.83 -22.86
CA ILE A 260 -17.99 -5.47 -24.09
C ILE A 260 -17.38 -4.81 -25.33
N THR A 261 -17.54 -3.50 -25.46
CA THR A 261 -17.20 -2.79 -26.71
C THR A 261 -15.69 -2.75 -26.95
N LYS A 262 -14.90 -2.68 -25.88
CA LYS A 262 -13.42 -2.67 -25.96
C LYS A 262 -12.78 -4.02 -25.64
N ARG A 263 -13.55 -5.08 -25.33
CA ARG A 263 -13.07 -6.42 -24.93
C ARG A 263 -12.05 -6.33 -23.80
N LEU A 264 -12.33 -5.49 -22.77
CA LEU A 264 -11.44 -5.28 -21.64
C LEU A 264 -11.43 -6.51 -20.73
N LYS A 265 -10.30 -6.70 -20.05
CA LYS A 265 -10.19 -7.53 -18.84
C LYS A 265 -10.10 -6.61 -17.63
N MET A 266 -10.95 -6.84 -16.65
CA MET A 266 -10.92 -6.10 -15.37
C MET A 266 -10.88 -7.13 -14.25
N GLU A 267 -9.78 -7.15 -13.47
CA GLU A 267 -9.48 -8.21 -12.52
C GLU A 267 -9.00 -7.61 -11.20
N GLY A 268 -9.58 -8.07 -10.08
CA GLY A 268 -9.15 -7.76 -8.72
C GLY A 268 -8.29 -8.88 -8.15
N PHE A 269 -7.48 -8.54 -7.15
CA PHE A 269 -6.61 -9.51 -6.48
C PHE A 269 -6.31 -9.11 -5.04
N ILE A 270 -5.88 -10.09 -4.26
CA ILE A 270 -5.31 -9.91 -2.92
C ILE A 270 -3.88 -10.46 -2.96
N VAL A 271 -2.90 -9.67 -2.50
CA VAL A 271 -1.48 -10.05 -2.58
C VAL A 271 -1.15 -11.35 -1.83
N MET A 272 -1.90 -11.66 -0.78
CA MET A 272 -1.76 -12.90 -0.02
C MET A 272 -2.04 -14.17 -0.83
N ASP A 273 -2.78 -14.09 -1.92
CA ASP A 273 -3.04 -15.23 -2.80
C ASP A 273 -1.80 -15.68 -3.58
N PHE A 274 -0.72 -14.87 -3.56
CA PHE A 274 0.54 -15.13 -4.27
C PHE A 274 1.71 -15.51 -3.36
N GLN A 275 1.47 -15.93 -2.11
CA GLN A 275 2.53 -16.20 -1.11
C GLN A 275 3.63 -17.11 -1.63
N GLU A 276 3.30 -18.16 -2.39
CA GLU A 276 4.27 -19.11 -2.95
C GLU A 276 5.25 -18.44 -3.94
N LYS A 277 4.89 -17.28 -4.51
CA LYS A 277 5.70 -16.53 -5.47
C LYS A 277 6.42 -15.32 -4.86
N HIS A 278 6.19 -15.02 -3.58
CA HIS A 278 6.77 -13.82 -2.95
C HIS A 278 8.30 -13.80 -3.03
N LEU A 279 8.95 -14.96 -2.84
CA LEU A 279 10.41 -15.05 -2.91
C LEU A 279 10.95 -14.71 -4.31
N GLU A 280 10.28 -15.17 -5.37
CA GLU A 280 10.64 -14.82 -6.75
C GLU A 280 10.49 -13.31 -6.98
N ALA A 281 9.38 -12.73 -6.53
CA ALA A 281 9.12 -11.29 -6.64
C ALA A 281 10.18 -10.46 -5.90
N ILE A 282 10.52 -10.84 -4.66
CA ILE A 282 11.55 -10.17 -3.85
C ILE A 282 12.90 -10.24 -4.55
N ASN A 283 13.32 -11.40 -5.05
CA ASN A 283 14.60 -11.57 -5.75
C ASN A 283 14.67 -10.70 -7.01
N HIS A 284 13.60 -10.63 -7.79
CA HIS A 284 13.56 -9.77 -8.98
C HIS A 284 13.64 -8.28 -8.60
N MET A 285 12.83 -7.84 -7.62
CA MET A 285 12.87 -6.44 -7.15
C MET A 285 14.24 -6.09 -6.54
N LYS A 286 14.88 -7.03 -5.81
CA LYS A 286 16.22 -6.83 -5.27
C LYS A 286 17.24 -6.64 -6.40
N ALA A 287 17.22 -7.44 -7.44
CA ALA A 287 18.10 -7.29 -8.58
C ALA A 287 17.93 -5.90 -9.26
N LEU A 288 16.68 -5.45 -9.46
CA LEU A 288 16.40 -4.14 -10.04
C LEU A 288 16.85 -2.98 -9.12
N LEU A 289 16.75 -3.16 -7.80
CA LEU A 289 17.24 -2.21 -6.82
C LEU A 289 18.78 -2.13 -6.85
N ASP A 290 19.46 -3.27 -6.85
CA ASP A 290 20.93 -3.38 -6.92
C ASP A 290 21.48 -2.77 -8.24
N GLU A 291 20.72 -2.87 -9.33
CA GLU A 291 21.03 -2.24 -10.62
C GLU A 291 20.69 -0.74 -10.67
N GLY A 292 20.09 -0.18 -9.62
CA GLY A 292 19.65 1.23 -9.56
C GLY A 292 18.48 1.57 -10.48
N LYS A 293 17.74 0.55 -10.97
CA LYS A 293 16.55 0.73 -11.83
C LYS A 293 15.29 1.09 -11.07
N ILE A 294 15.26 0.79 -9.79
CA ILE A 294 14.17 1.17 -8.88
C ILE A 294 14.74 1.80 -7.62
N LYS A 295 13.98 2.68 -7.01
CA LYS A 295 14.32 3.41 -5.77
C LYS A 295 13.28 3.14 -4.71
N VAL A 296 13.72 3.07 -3.47
CA VAL A 296 12.81 3.00 -2.32
C VAL A 296 12.45 4.42 -1.90
N VAL A 297 11.15 4.66 -1.70
CA VAL A 297 10.63 5.95 -1.25
C VAL A 297 9.71 5.71 -0.06
N GLU A 298 10.04 6.31 1.06
CA GLU A 298 9.42 6.08 2.35
C GLU A 298 9.09 7.40 3.03
N ASP A 299 7.95 7.44 3.72
CA ASP A 299 7.45 8.56 4.51
C ASP A 299 7.31 8.06 5.96
N ILE A 300 8.34 8.29 6.77
CA ILE A 300 8.45 7.75 8.14
C ILE A 300 8.22 8.89 9.14
N ALA A 301 7.15 8.77 9.92
CA ALA A 301 6.89 9.64 11.05
C ALA A 301 7.51 9.05 12.33
N GLU A 302 8.06 9.92 13.19
CA GLU A 302 8.72 9.52 14.43
C GLU A 302 7.78 9.59 15.63
N GLY A 303 7.70 8.50 16.40
CA GLY A 303 6.87 8.36 17.60
C GLY A 303 5.50 7.73 17.33
N LEU A 304 5.09 6.79 18.20
CA LEU A 304 3.80 6.10 18.11
C LEU A 304 2.61 7.09 18.06
N GLU A 305 2.73 8.24 18.71
CA GLU A 305 1.71 9.30 18.76
C GLU A 305 1.36 9.87 17.36
N ARG A 306 2.23 9.65 16.38
CA ARG A 306 2.00 10.10 15.00
C ARG A 306 1.16 9.13 14.17
N ALA A 307 0.86 7.91 14.65
CA ALA A 307 0.17 6.89 13.88
C ALA A 307 -1.22 7.34 13.37
N PRO A 308 -2.11 7.95 14.19
CA PRO A 308 -3.38 8.47 13.70
C PRO A 308 -3.22 9.55 12.63
N GLU A 309 -2.29 10.49 12.83
CA GLU A 309 -2.03 11.55 11.86
C GLU A 309 -1.45 11.02 10.56
N ALA A 310 -0.54 10.04 10.62
CA ALA A 310 0.03 9.41 9.43
C ALA A 310 -1.06 8.74 8.57
N LEU A 311 -2.03 8.05 9.20
CA LEU A 311 -3.15 7.45 8.47
C LEU A 311 -4.08 8.52 7.86
N VAL A 312 -4.44 9.54 8.62
CA VAL A 312 -5.27 10.65 8.12
C VAL A 312 -4.58 11.37 6.96
N ASN A 313 -3.27 11.61 7.07
CA ASN A 313 -2.48 12.22 5.99
C ASN A 313 -2.41 11.33 4.76
N LEU A 314 -2.26 10.01 4.93
CA LEU A 314 -2.26 9.04 3.83
C LEU A 314 -3.60 9.07 3.08
N LEU A 315 -4.74 8.99 3.78
CA LEU A 315 -6.08 9.01 3.18
C LEU A 315 -6.37 10.33 2.45
N ASN A 316 -5.82 11.44 2.95
CA ASN A 316 -5.89 12.75 2.30
C ASN A 316 -4.85 12.94 1.18
N GLY A 317 -4.07 11.89 0.87
CA GLY A 317 -3.05 11.92 -0.17
C GLY A 317 -1.93 12.92 0.11
N LYS A 318 -1.50 13.10 1.36
CA LYS A 318 -0.39 13.99 1.73
C LYS A 318 0.97 13.28 1.75
N ASN A 319 1.01 11.94 1.95
CA ASN A 319 2.22 11.14 1.94
C ASN A 319 2.88 11.08 0.55
N PHE A 320 4.19 10.86 0.51
CA PHE A 320 4.92 10.50 -0.69
C PHE A 320 5.67 9.18 -0.45
N GLY A 321 5.32 8.11 -1.19
CA GLY A 321 5.86 6.78 -0.98
C GLY A 321 5.16 5.99 0.13
N LYS A 322 5.87 5.04 0.74
CA LYS A 322 5.33 4.16 1.78
C LYS A 322 5.27 4.85 3.13
N SER A 323 4.07 5.02 3.67
CA SER A 323 3.86 5.62 4.99
C SER A 323 4.12 4.60 6.11
N MET A 324 4.91 4.99 7.10
CA MET A 324 5.29 4.19 8.27
C MET A 324 5.42 5.08 9.51
N VAL A 325 5.42 4.46 10.68
CA VAL A 325 5.67 5.12 11.96
C VAL A 325 6.77 4.39 12.71
N ARG A 326 7.83 5.09 13.07
CA ARG A 326 8.91 4.57 13.92
C ARG A 326 8.51 4.74 15.37
N VAL A 327 8.35 3.61 16.06
CA VAL A 327 7.98 3.58 17.51
C VAL A 327 9.22 3.62 18.38
N PHE A 328 10.22 2.81 18.01
CA PHE A 328 11.53 2.78 18.67
C PHE A 328 12.66 2.87 17.63
N PRO A 329 13.85 3.36 18.01
CA PRO A 329 15.02 3.34 17.15
C PRO A 329 15.34 1.92 16.64
N ASP A 330 15.96 1.85 15.48
CA ASP A 330 16.51 0.60 14.96
C ASP A 330 17.60 0.08 15.91
N PRO A 331 17.74 -1.23 16.12
CA PRO A 331 18.69 -1.83 17.07
C PRO A 331 20.14 -1.68 16.63
#